data_1f64b914c72f566446030a755285e8b9
#
_entry.id   1f64b914c72f566446030a755285e8b9
#
_cell.length_a   1.000
_cell.length_b   1.000
_cell.length_c   1.000
_cell.angle_alpha   90.00
_cell.angle_beta   90.00
_cell.angle_gamma   90.00
#
_symmetry.space_group_name_H-M   'P 1'
#
loop_
_entity.id
_entity.type
_entity.pdbx_description
1 polymer ?
#
loop_
_entity_poly.entity_id
_entity_poly.type
_entity_poly.pdbx_seq_one_letter_code
_entity_poly.pdbx_strand_id
1 'polypeptide(L)'
;LAGLATFGLLAWLGSGPAVQWLVAREGSRALAMRVTVDRARVGLVGPRLRLEGFALGNPPGFGDERMLAAERISVRVDPASIVRGTIRVPEVAVDGFVLRVESAGGRTNLEALRGRVHEALGRPPRSSRRVVIGRLVFRGGHASAPGPFGARITVPVKDIELSGVGEAKGGLTPIELADFMIDLMDPGLGNAVRNTDVGAMVKGLFK
;
A
#
# COMPACT_ATOMS: atom_id res chain seq x y z
N LEU A 1 17.49 18.66 -26.84
CA LEU A 1 18.00 17.50 -26.07
C LEU A 1 17.13 17.18 -24.85
N ALA A 2 16.66 18.17 -24.08
CA ALA A 2 15.79 17.95 -22.91
C ALA A 2 14.44 17.29 -23.30
N GLY A 3 13.85 17.64 -24.42
CA GLY A 3 12.59 17.07 -24.91
C GLY A 3 12.68 15.57 -25.26
N LEU A 4 13.81 15.12 -25.82
CA LEU A 4 14.03 13.70 -26.15
C LEU A 4 14.23 12.85 -24.88
N ALA A 5 14.93 13.40 -23.86
CA ALA A 5 15.09 12.72 -22.57
C ALA A 5 13.76 12.60 -21.83
N THR A 6 12.92 13.62 -21.88
CA THR A 6 11.57 13.61 -21.26
C THR A 6 10.65 12.62 -21.99
N PHE A 7 10.69 12.58 -23.34
CA PHE A 7 9.93 11.63 -24.12
C PHE A 7 10.40 10.18 -23.91
N GLY A 8 11.71 9.96 -23.86
CA GLY A 8 12.30 8.66 -23.52
C GLY A 8 11.94 8.18 -22.13
N LEU A 9 11.92 9.09 -21.14
CA LEU A 9 11.53 8.79 -19.77
C LEU A 9 10.03 8.46 -19.69
N LEU A 10 9.17 9.19 -20.40
CA LEU A 10 7.73 8.92 -20.45
C LEU A 10 7.43 7.60 -21.19
N ALA A 11 8.15 7.32 -22.29
CA ALA A 11 8.04 6.05 -23.00
C ALA A 11 8.55 4.88 -22.16
N TRP A 12 9.64 5.09 -21.38
CA TRP A 12 10.18 4.09 -20.48
C TRP A 12 9.28 3.86 -19.26
N LEU A 13 8.72 4.91 -18.66
CA LEU A 13 7.73 4.83 -17.58
C LEU A 13 6.39 4.24 -18.07
N GLY A 14 6.06 4.37 -19.36
CA GLY A 14 4.90 3.74 -19.98
C GLY A 14 5.07 2.24 -20.23
N SER A 15 6.30 1.69 -20.11
CA SER A 15 6.53 0.26 -20.22
C SER A 15 6.16 -0.45 -18.90
N GLY A 16 5.22 -1.40 -18.97
CA GLY A 16 4.81 -2.21 -17.80
C GLY A 16 5.99 -2.82 -17.03
N PRO A 17 6.99 -3.42 -17.71
CA PRO A 17 8.17 -3.99 -17.04
C PRO A 17 9.01 -2.98 -16.25
N ALA A 18 9.16 -1.75 -16.71
CA ALA A 18 9.92 -0.72 -16.00
C ALA A 18 9.21 -0.29 -14.71
N VAL A 19 7.89 -0.11 -14.78
CA VAL A 19 7.07 0.21 -13.59
C VAL A 19 7.08 -0.95 -12.61
N GLN A 20 6.94 -2.18 -13.08
CA GLN A 20 7.02 -3.39 -12.27
C GLN A 20 8.35 -3.45 -11.50
N TRP A 21 9.48 -3.28 -12.20
CA TRP A 21 10.80 -3.28 -11.60
C TRP A 21 10.97 -2.14 -10.58
N LEU A 22 10.49 -0.92 -10.91
CA LEU A 22 10.58 0.23 -10.03
C LEU A 22 9.78 0.02 -8.74
N VAL A 23 8.54 -0.45 -8.82
CA VAL A 23 7.69 -0.73 -7.65
C VAL A 23 8.32 -1.80 -6.77
N ALA A 24 8.78 -2.90 -7.37
CA ALA A 24 9.42 -3.98 -6.64
C ALA A 24 10.71 -3.51 -5.96
N ARG A 25 11.57 -2.76 -6.66
CA ARG A 25 12.87 -2.30 -6.15
C ARG A 25 12.71 -1.24 -5.06
N GLU A 26 11.94 -0.18 -5.32
CA GLU A 26 11.81 0.93 -4.37
C GLU A 26 10.95 0.52 -3.16
N GLY A 27 9.90 -0.29 -3.38
CA GLY A 27 9.12 -0.87 -2.29
C GLY A 27 9.97 -1.78 -1.40
N SER A 28 10.78 -2.67 -1.99
CA SER A 28 11.69 -3.55 -1.24
C SER A 28 12.74 -2.77 -0.46
N ARG A 29 13.27 -1.69 -1.02
CA ARG A 29 14.26 -0.84 -0.34
C ARG A 29 13.66 -0.02 0.79
N ALA A 30 12.45 0.52 0.57
CA ALA A 30 11.77 1.37 1.56
C ALA A 30 11.40 0.57 2.82
N LEU A 31 10.91 -0.65 2.64
CA LEU A 31 10.43 -1.50 3.72
C LEU A 31 11.49 -2.50 4.23
N ALA A 32 12.64 -2.61 3.53
CA ALA A 32 13.64 -3.67 3.73
C ALA A 32 12.99 -5.08 3.74
N MET A 33 11.98 -5.28 2.87
CA MET A 33 11.19 -6.50 2.71
C MET A 33 11.04 -6.82 1.22
N ARG A 34 10.80 -8.08 0.91
CA ARG A 34 10.63 -8.51 -0.49
C ARG A 34 9.27 -8.04 -1.01
N VAL A 35 9.29 -7.13 -1.98
CA VAL A 35 8.11 -6.72 -2.75
C VAL A 35 8.19 -7.33 -4.14
N THR A 36 7.12 -7.95 -4.60
CA THR A 36 7.00 -8.51 -5.95
C THR A 36 5.72 -8.06 -6.62
N VAL A 37 5.75 -7.97 -7.93
CA VAL A 37 4.61 -7.67 -8.80
C VAL A 37 4.74 -8.58 -10.03
N ASP A 38 3.72 -9.35 -10.35
CA ASP A 38 3.77 -10.27 -11.48
C ASP A 38 3.65 -9.52 -12.81
N ARG A 39 2.80 -8.49 -12.86
CA ARG A 39 2.60 -7.68 -14.06
C ARG A 39 2.19 -6.26 -13.70
N ALA A 40 2.76 -5.28 -14.40
CA ALA A 40 2.31 -3.89 -14.38
C ALA A 40 1.84 -3.47 -15.78
N ARG A 41 0.74 -2.72 -15.83
CA ARG A 41 0.19 -2.14 -17.06
C ARG A 41 -0.08 -0.66 -16.83
N VAL A 42 0.38 0.16 -17.74
CA VAL A 42 0.14 1.61 -17.74
C VAL A 42 -0.78 1.94 -18.90
N GLY A 43 -1.93 2.52 -18.60
CA GLY A 43 -2.86 3.03 -19.60
C GLY A 43 -2.43 4.41 -20.09
N LEU A 44 -2.32 4.59 -21.41
CA LEU A 44 -1.96 5.87 -22.03
C LEU A 44 -3.16 6.83 -22.13
N VAL A 45 -4.36 6.27 -22.26
CA VAL A 45 -5.61 7.05 -22.31
C VAL A 45 -6.24 7.04 -20.92
N GLY A 46 -6.08 8.15 -20.19
CA GLY A 46 -6.42 8.26 -18.79
C GLY A 46 -5.35 7.54 -17.94
N PRO A 47 -4.49 8.26 -17.20
CA PRO A 47 -3.30 7.71 -16.55
C PRO A 47 -3.70 6.75 -15.44
N ARG A 48 -3.76 5.49 -15.80
CA ARG A 48 -4.10 4.37 -14.92
C ARG A 48 -2.92 3.42 -14.87
N LEU A 49 -2.47 3.13 -13.66
CA LEU A 49 -1.54 2.06 -13.38
C LEU A 49 -2.35 0.86 -12.84
N ARG A 50 -2.13 -0.31 -13.39
CA ARG A 50 -2.66 -1.57 -12.87
C ARG A 50 -1.49 -2.49 -12.55
N LEU A 51 -1.46 -2.96 -11.31
CA LEU A 51 -0.53 -3.98 -10.85
C LEU A 51 -1.33 -5.26 -10.63
N GLU A 52 -0.83 -6.39 -11.12
CA GLU A 52 -1.41 -7.72 -10.95
C GLU A 52 -0.39 -8.58 -10.19
N GLY A 53 -0.87 -9.39 -9.25
CA GLY A 53 -0.03 -10.28 -8.44
C GLY A 53 0.95 -9.53 -7.53
N PHE A 54 0.49 -8.44 -6.90
CA PHE A 54 1.30 -7.76 -5.89
C PHE A 54 1.49 -8.65 -4.67
N ALA A 55 2.71 -8.72 -4.15
CA ALA A 55 2.98 -9.39 -2.89
C ALA A 55 4.09 -8.71 -2.09
N LEU A 56 3.87 -8.69 -0.79
CA LEU A 56 4.83 -8.28 0.24
C LEU A 56 5.21 -9.52 1.06
N GLY A 57 6.49 -9.83 1.11
CA GLY A 57 7.04 -10.91 1.92
C GLY A 57 6.98 -10.60 3.41
N ASN A 58 7.22 -11.59 4.24
CA ASN A 58 7.34 -11.41 5.67
C ASN A 58 8.60 -10.61 6.06
N PRO A 59 8.56 -9.91 7.21
CA PRO A 59 9.77 -9.41 7.85
C PRO A 59 10.71 -10.56 8.23
N PRO A 60 12.03 -10.32 8.34
CA PRO A 60 12.98 -11.32 8.84
C PRO A 60 12.57 -11.88 10.20
N GLY A 61 12.71 -13.20 10.35
CA GLY A 61 12.34 -13.93 11.58
C GLY A 61 10.94 -14.55 11.53
N PHE A 62 10.22 -14.38 10.43
CA PHE A 62 8.94 -15.06 10.15
C PHE A 62 9.10 -15.98 8.95
N GLY A 63 8.07 -16.79 8.65
CA GLY A 63 8.11 -17.75 7.54
C GLY A 63 8.33 -17.08 6.17
N ASP A 64 8.67 -17.89 5.16
CA ASP A 64 8.94 -17.43 3.79
C ASP A 64 7.67 -17.06 3.00
N GLU A 65 6.49 -17.24 3.60
CA GLU A 65 5.23 -16.92 2.97
C GLU A 65 5.03 -15.41 2.77
N ARG A 66 4.13 -15.07 1.89
CA ARG A 66 3.74 -13.68 1.65
C ARG A 66 2.86 -13.19 2.80
N MET A 67 3.27 -12.11 3.46
CA MET A 67 2.48 -11.47 4.50
C MET A 67 1.23 -10.79 3.93
N LEU A 68 1.38 -10.10 2.81
CA LEU A 68 0.30 -9.45 2.11
C LEU A 68 0.37 -9.79 0.62
N ALA A 69 -0.76 -10.12 0.03
CA ALA A 69 -0.91 -10.27 -1.41
C ALA A 69 -2.16 -9.53 -1.88
N ALA A 70 -2.18 -9.08 -3.13
CA ALA A 70 -3.35 -8.53 -3.78
C ALA A 70 -3.40 -9.02 -5.23
N GLU A 71 -4.56 -9.46 -5.67
CA GLU A 71 -4.76 -9.90 -7.06
C GLU A 71 -4.58 -8.74 -8.02
N ARG A 72 -5.15 -7.58 -7.66
CA ARG A 72 -5.09 -6.37 -8.47
C ARG A 72 -5.02 -5.12 -7.62
N ILE A 73 -4.13 -4.22 -7.99
CA ILE A 73 -4.10 -2.84 -7.50
C ILE A 73 -4.27 -1.92 -8.71
N SER A 74 -5.30 -1.09 -8.68
CA SER A 74 -5.56 -0.09 -9.72
C SER A 74 -5.37 1.30 -9.15
N VAL A 75 -4.53 2.10 -9.79
CA VAL A 75 -4.22 3.47 -9.37
C VAL A 75 -4.55 4.42 -10.52
N ARG A 76 -5.35 5.43 -10.24
CA ARG A 76 -5.60 6.54 -11.15
C ARG A 76 -4.79 7.73 -10.67
N VAL A 77 -3.97 8.32 -11.52
CA VAL A 77 -3.11 9.45 -11.17
C VAL A 77 -3.52 10.69 -11.97
N ASP A 78 -3.50 11.85 -11.36
CA ASP A 78 -3.59 13.12 -12.09
C ASP A 78 -2.20 13.51 -12.61
N PRO A 79 -1.93 13.44 -13.94
CA PRO A 79 -0.61 13.70 -14.48
C PRO A 79 -0.14 15.13 -14.25
N ALA A 80 -1.07 16.10 -14.24
CA ALA A 80 -0.75 17.49 -14.01
C ALA A 80 -0.24 17.73 -12.58
N SER A 81 -0.61 16.87 -11.63
CA SER A 81 -0.17 16.95 -10.24
C SER A 81 1.29 16.54 -10.07
N ILE A 82 1.83 15.69 -10.94
CA ILE A 82 3.20 15.16 -10.85
C ILE A 82 4.24 16.30 -10.89
N VAL A 83 3.97 17.35 -11.65
CA VAL A 83 4.87 18.51 -11.79
C VAL A 83 4.63 19.58 -10.73
N ARG A 84 3.56 19.48 -9.92
CA ARG A 84 3.14 20.49 -8.95
C ARG A 84 3.61 20.23 -7.50
N GLY A 85 4.41 19.16 -7.27
CA GLY A 85 4.97 18.84 -5.96
C GLY A 85 4.13 17.87 -5.11
N THR A 86 2.80 18.00 -5.09
CA THR A 86 1.89 17.04 -4.44
C THR A 86 1.19 16.19 -5.49
N ILE A 87 1.43 14.89 -5.47
CA ILE A 87 0.82 13.95 -6.41
C ILE A 87 -0.63 13.69 -5.99
N ARG A 88 -1.56 13.98 -6.88
CA ARG A 88 -2.99 13.67 -6.69
C ARG A 88 -3.32 12.34 -7.32
N VAL A 89 -3.87 11.45 -6.52
CA VAL A 89 -4.33 10.12 -6.90
C VAL A 89 -5.85 10.09 -6.69
N PRO A 90 -6.66 10.37 -7.73
CA PRO A 90 -8.11 10.37 -7.59
C PRO A 90 -8.67 9.08 -7.01
N GLU A 91 -8.08 7.94 -7.35
CA GLU A 91 -8.56 6.64 -6.87
C GLU A 91 -7.44 5.60 -6.78
N VAL A 92 -7.45 4.85 -5.69
CA VAL A 92 -6.74 3.58 -5.53
C VAL A 92 -7.77 2.51 -5.20
N ALA A 93 -7.78 1.42 -5.95
CA ALA A 93 -8.59 0.24 -5.66
C ALA A 93 -7.68 -0.99 -5.52
N VAL A 94 -7.88 -1.74 -4.44
CA VAL A 94 -7.19 -2.99 -4.12
C VAL A 94 -8.23 -4.11 -4.10
N ASP A 95 -8.13 -5.02 -5.03
CA ASP A 95 -9.07 -6.13 -5.18
C ASP A 95 -8.39 -7.46 -4.83
N GLY A 96 -9.11 -8.33 -4.12
CA GLY A 96 -8.67 -9.68 -3.79
C GLY A 96 -7.42 -9.71 -2.91
N PHE A 97 -7.39 -8.91 -1.84
CA PHE A 97 -6.23 -8.92 -0.95
C PHE A 97 -6.30 -10.04 0.09
N VAL A 98 -5.13 -10.55 0.45
CA VAL A 98 -4.96 -11.55 1.51
C VAL A 98 -3.91 -11.07 2.47
N LEU A 99 -4.30 -10.86 3.74
CA LEU A 99 -3.38 -10.55 4.84
C LEU A 99 -3.13 -11.83 5.65
N ARG A 100 -1.88 -12.24 5.76
CA ARG A 100 -1.47 -13.38 6.60
C ARG A 100 -0.74 -12.89 7.82
N VAL A 101 -1.37 -13.06 8.97
CA VAL A 101 -0.75 -12.78 10.26
C VAL A 101 0.00 -14.04 10.71
N GLU A 102 1.23 -13.88 11.10
CA GLU A 102 2.08 -14.92 11.69
C GLU A 102 2.61 -14.44 13.03
N SER A 103 2.84 -15.37 13.95
CA SER A 103 3.44 -15.08 15.26
C SER A 103 4.76 -15.83 15.39
N ALA A 104 5.81 -15.12 15.77
CA ALA A 104 7.12 -15.66 16.04
C ALA A 104 7.79 -14.86 17.16
N GLY A 105 8.41 -15.55 18.13
CA GLY A 105 9.12 -14.87 19.22
C GLY A 105 8.25 -13.94 20.07
N GLY A 106 6.97 -14.24 20.24
CA GLY A 106 6.04 -13.46 21.06
C GLY A 106 5.48 -12.19 20.41
N ARG A 107 5.74 -11.97 19.12
CA ARG A 107 5.18 -10.84 18.33
C ARG A 107 4.67 -11.28 16.97
N THR A 108 3.85 -10.47 16.36
CA THR A 108 3.31 -10.72 15.02
C THR A 108 4.19 -10.10 13.93
N ASN A 109 4.08 -10.63 12.71
CA ASN A 109 4.72 -10.06 11.54
C ASN A 109 4.22 -8.62 11.23
N LEU A 110 2.97 -8.30 11.58
CA LEU A 110 2.40 -6.96 11.45
C LEU A 110 3.06 -5.96 12.41
N GLU A 111 3.27 -6.37 13.68
CA GLU A 111 4.02 -5.55 14.66
C GLU A 111 5.48 -5.36 14.23
N ALA A 112 6.10 -6.38 13.65
CA ALA A 112 7.45 -6.28 13.12
C ALA A 112 7.53 -5.33 11.92
N LEU A 113 6.54 -5.35 11.03
CA LEU A 113 6.42 -4.39 9.92
C LEU A 113 6.23 -2.97 10.45
N ARG A 114 5.33 -2.78 11.43
CA ARG A 114 5.10 -1.48 12.07
C ARG A 114 6.40 -0.91 12.65
N GLY A 115 7.16 -1.69 13.39
CA GLY A 115 8.45 -1.26 13.92
C GLY A 115 9.40 -0.74 12.84
N ARG A 116 9.48 -1.41 11.69
CA ARG A 116 10.31 -0.98 10.55
C ARG A 116 9.83 0.32 9.92
N VAL A 117 8.54 0.49 9.78
CA VAL A 117 7.97 1.74 9.26
C VAL A 117 8.22 2.88 10.22
N HIS A 118 8.04 2.69 11.52
CA HIS A 118 8.36 3.70 12.54
C HIS A 118 9.85 4.08 12.55
N GLU A 119 10.75 3.11 12.43
CA GLU A 119 12.19 3.41 12.27
C GLU A 119 12.48 4.24 11.01
N ALA A 120 11.75 3.96 9.92
CA ALA A 120 11.89 4.72 8.68
C ALA A 120 11.29 6.13 8.78
N LEU A 121 10.21 6.31 9.55
CA LEU A 121 9.62 7.62 9.85
C LEU A 121 10.57 8.51 10.65
N GLY A 122 11.36 7.93 11.56
CA GLY A 122 12.39 8.64 12.33
C GLY A 122 13.60 9.12 11.52
N ARG A 123 13.71 8.74 10.25
CA ARG A 123 14.79 9.15 9.35
C ARG A 123 14.35 10.30 8.44
N PRO A 124 15.28 11.19 8.02
CA PRO A 124 14.93 12.22 7.06
C PRO A 124 14.34 11.60 5.78
N PRO A 125 13.22 12.13 5.27
CA PRO A 125 12.53 11.54 4.14
C PRO A 125 13.40 11.58 2.90
N ARG A 126 13.55 10.43 2.23
CA ARG A 126 14.29 10.32 0.95
C ARG A 126 13.56 11.01 -0.21
N SER A 127 12.29 11.32 -0.04
CA SER A 127 11.46 12.02 -1.00
C SER A 127 10.63 13.07 -0.28
N SER A 128 10.68 14.30 -0.75
CA SER A 128 9.81 15.39 -0.32
C SER A 128 8.42 15.35 -0.99
N ARG A 129 8.20 14.43 -1.92
CA ARG A 129 6.93 14.30 -2.64
C ARG A 129 5.85 13.76 -1.72
N ARG A 130 4.74 14.45 -1.72
CA ARG A 130 3.54 14.08 -0.97
C ARG A 130 2.48 13.53 -1.90
N VAL A 131 1.63 12.66 -1.38
CA VAL A 131 0.55 12.01 -2.11
C VAL A 131 -0.76 12.28 -1.38
N VAL A 132 -1.78 12.67 -2.14
CA VAL A 132 -3.17 12.75 -1.67
C VAL A 132 -3.98 11.74 -2.46
N ILE A 133 -4.73 10.88 -1.76
CA ILE A 133 -5.61 9.90 -2.39
C ILE A 133 -7.06 10.34 -2.17
N GLY A 134 -7.76 10.67 -3.27
CA GLY A 134 -9.15 11.09 -3.22
C GLY A 134 -10.07 9.98 -2.71
N ARG A 135 -9.89 8.77 -3.21
CA ARG A 135 -10.67 7.57 -2.84
C ARG A 135 -9.75 6.35 -2.76
N LEU A 136 -9.78 5.67 -1.63
CA LEU A 136 -9.06 4.41 -1.38
C LEU A 136 -10.08 3.31 -1.10
N VAL A 137 -10.04 2.23 -1.87
CA VAL A 137 -11.03 1.15 -1.78
C VAL A 137 -10.32 -0.19 -1.67
N PHE A 138 -10.77 -1.03 -0.74
CA PHE A 138 -10.37 -2.43 -0.61
C PHE A 138 -11.61 -3.31 -0.78
N ARG A 139 -11.51 -4.36 -1.61
CA ARG A 139 -12.61 -5.28 -1.90
C ARG A 139 -12.17 -6.73 -1.90
N GLY A 140 -13.10 -7.61 -1.50
CA GLY A 140 -12.92 -9.05 -1.59
C GLY A 140 -11.73 -9.56 -0.80
N GLY A 141 -11.41 -8.93 0.33
CA GLY A 141 -10.27 -9.25 1.16
C GLY A 141 -10.48 -10.43 2.09
N HIS A 142 -9.38 -11.08 2.46
CA HIS A 142 -9.35 -12.12 3.48
C HIS A 142 -8.18 -11.86 4.43
N ALA A 143 -8.39 -12.14 5.71
CA ALA A 143 -7.33 -12.17 6.72
C ALA A 143 -7.19 -13.58 7.26
N SER A 144 -5.96 -14.04 7.43
CA SER A 144 -5.68 -15.35 8.02
C SER A 144 -4.67 -15.24 9.15
N ALA A 145 -4.90 -15.99 10.23
CA ALA A 145 -4.06 -16.02 11.40
C ALA A 145 -3.89 -17.47 11.89
N PRO A 146 -2.86 -17.75 12.71
CA PRO A 146 -2.72 -19.03 13.40
C PRO A 146 -3.94 -19.29 14.26
N GLY A 147 -4.52 -20.48 14.13
CA GLY A 147 -5.57 -20.99 14.99
C GLY A 147 -5.07 -22.09 15.93
N PRO A 148 -5.97 -22.67 16.75
CA PRO A 148 -5.64 -23.78 17.63
C PRO A 148 -5.08 -24.98 16.86
N PHE A 149 -4.24 -25.76 17.52
CA PHE A 149 -3.68 -27.02 17.00
C PHE A 149 -2.94 -26.91 15.66
N GLY A 150 -2.34 -25.76 15.35
CA GLY A 150 -1.62 -25.55 14.10
C GLY A 150 -2.50 -25.28 12.88
N ALA A 151 -3.81 -25.23 13.05
CA ALA A 151 -4.72 -24.81 11.98
C ALA A 151 -4.54 -23.34 11.63
N ARG A 152 -4.96 -22.93 10.43
CA ARG A 152 -5.02 -21.54 10.02
C ARG A 152 -6.48 -21.12 9.88
N ILE A 153 -6.88 -20.09 10.58
CA ILE A 153 -8.22 -19.51 10.47
C ILE A 153 -8.17 -18.41 9.42
N THR A 154 -9.07 -18.47 8.45
CA THR A 154 -9.22 -17.43 7.42
C THR A 154 -10.62 -16.86 7.50
N VAL A 155 -10.72 -15.54 7.58
CA VAL A 155 -11.97 -14.80 7.66
C VAL A 155 -12.06 -13.78 6.52
N PRO A 156 -13.25 -13.55 5.95
CA PRO A 156 -13.45 -12.49 5.00
C PRO A 156 -13.33 -11.13 5.71
N VAL A 157 -12.69 -10.18 5.04
CA VAL A 157 -12.62 -8.77 5.47
C VAL A 157 -13.68 -7.99 4.71
N LYS A 158 -14.49 -7.19 5.42
CA LYS A 158 -15.47 -6.32 4.78
C LYS A 158 -14.76 -5.32 3.86
N ASP A 159 -15.45 -4.94 2.79
CA ASP A 159 -14.97 -3.89 1.91
C ASP A 159 -14.77 -2.57 2.68
N ILE A 160 -13.67 -1.90 2.39
CA ILE A 160 -13.28 -0.64 3.03
C ILE A 160 -13.28 0.44 1.95
N GLU A 161 -13.88 1.56 2.26
CA GLU A 161 -13.82 2.75 1.42
C GLU A 161 -13.47 3.97 2.27
N LEU A 162 -12.40 4.68 1.89
CA LEU A 162 -11.93 5.88 2.54
C LEU A 162 -11.81 7.01 1.52
N SER A 163 -12.12 8.23 1.93
CA SER A 163 -11.99 9.43 1.10
C SER A 163 -11.01 10.42 1.72
N GLY A 164 -10.32 11.21 0.88
CA GLY A 164 -9.48 12.31 1.32
C GLY A 164 -8.24 11.88 2.11
N VAL A 165 -7.65 10.71 1.80
CA VAL A 165 -6.46 10.23 2.52
C VAL A 165 -5.29 11.18 2.29
N GLY A 166 -4.82 11.77 3.39
CA GLY A 166 -3.72 12.75 3.40
C GLY A 166 -4.15 14.20 3.15
N GLU A 167 -5.41 14.50 2.83
CA GLU A 167 -5.84 15.88 2.52
C GLU A 167 -5.58 16.84 3.67
N ALA A 168 -5.94 16.48 4.90
CA ALA A 168 -5.76 17.31 6.09
C ALA A 168 -4.30 17.68 6.38
N LYS A 169 -3.34 16.90 5.86
CA LYS A 169 -1.88 17.11 6.03
C LYS A 169 -1.21 17.71 4.78
N GLY A 170 -1.97 18.10 3.76
CA GLY A 170 -1.42 18.54 2.48
C GLY A 170 -0.71 17.44 1.70
N GLY A 171 -1.07 16.19 1.97
CA GLY A 171 -0.49 14.96 1.43
C GLY A 171 0.30 14.16 2.47
N LEU A 172 0.50 12.88 2.18
CA LEU A 172 1.35 11.96 2.95
C LEU A 172 2.62 11.65 2.15
N THR A 173 3.74 11.56 2.82
CA THR A 173 4.95 10.95 2.23
C THR A 173 4.71 9.43 2.02
N PRO A 174 5.48 8.75 1.17
CA PRO A 174 5.32 7.31 0.96
C PRO A 174 5.39 6.48 2.26
N ILE A 175 6.23 6.90 3.21
CA ILE A 175 6.37 6.19 4.49
C ILE A 175 5.21 6.49 5.45
N GLU A 176 4.70 7.73 5.49
CA GLU A 176 3.49 8.08 6.23
C GLU A 176 2.26 7.33 5.66
N LEU A 177 2.21 7.15 4.34
CA LEU A 177 1.16 6.33 3.71
C LEU A 177 1.29 4.86 4.10
N ALA A 178 2.51 4.31 4.17
CA ALA A 178 2.73 2.94 4.62
C ALA A 178 2.31 2.76 6.09
N ASP A 179 2.62 3.70 6.96
CA ASP A 179 2.18 3.71 8.36
C ASP A 179 0.65 3.73 8.47
N PHE A 180 0.00 4.64 7.74
CA PHE A 180 -1.45 4.70 7.65
C PHE A 180 -2.08 3.37 7.18
N MET A 181 -1.47 2.70 6.20
CA MET A 181 -1.94 1.42 5.70
C MET A 181 -1.80 0.30 6.74
N ILE A 182 -0.74 0.31 7.54
CA ILE A 182 -0.54 -0.65 8.63
C ILE A 182 -1.60 -0.43 9.72
N ASP A 183 -1.87 0.82 10.09
CA ASP A 183 -2.91 1.15 11.06
C ASP A 183 -4.29 0.68 10.59
N LEU A 184 -4.56 0.79 9.30
CA LEU A 184 -5.81 0.30 8.71
C LEU A 184 -5.94 -1.24 8.77
N MET A 185 -4.81 -1.96 8.70
CA MET A 185 -4.77 -3.43 8.74
C MET A 185 -4.79 -3.99 10.16
N ASP A 186 -4.55 -3.19 11.20
CA ASP A 186 -4.50 -3.63 12.57
C ASP A 186 -5.90 -3.57 13.22
N PRO A 187 -6.52 -4.71 13.49
CA PRO A 187 -7.84 -4.75 14.12
C PRO A 187 -7.88 -4.17 15.53
N GLY A 188 -6.73 -4.13 16.23
CA GLY A 188 -6.60 -3.56 17.58
C GLY A 188 -6.66 -2.04 17.60
N LEU A 189 -6.23 -1.37 16.54
CA LEU A 189 -6.21 0.10 16.41
C LEU A 189 -7.43 0.69 15.72
N GLY A 190 -8.33 -0.11 15.18
CA GLY A 190 -9.60 0.34 14.62
C GLY A 190 -10.45 1.20 15.57
N ASN A 191 -10.11 1.20 16.88
CA ASN A 191 -10.70 2.10 17.87
C ASN A 191 -10.05 3.49 17.89
N ALA A 192 -8.79 3.63 17.53
CA ALA A 192 -8.08 4.93 17.50
C ALA A 192 -8.39 5.72 16.22
N VAL A 193 -8.61 5.03 15.10
CA VAL A 193 -9.00 5.64 13.82
C VAL A 193 -10.43 6.23 13.87
N ARG A 194 -11.26 5.79 14.83
CA ARG A 194 -12.65 6.32 15.03
C ARG A 194 -12.68 7.79 15.49
N ASN A 195 -11.59 8.32 16.01
CA ASN A 195 -11.52 9.69 16.55
C ASN A 195 -10.90 10.74 15.63
N THR A 196 -10.45 10.37 14.44
CA THR A 196 -10.01 11.32 13.41
C THR A 196 -11.14 11.46 12.38
N ASP A 197 -11.26 12.58 11.66
CA ASP A 197 -12.33 12.82 10.64
C ASP A 197 -12.47 11.72 9.57
N VAL A 198 -11.49 10.85 9.46
CA VAL A 198 -11.53 9.57 8.72
C VAL A 198 -12.43 8.53 9.44
N GLY A 199 -12.68 8.70 10.74
CA GLY A 199 -13.41 7.76 11.61
C GLY A 199 -14.91 7.67 11.34
N ALA A 200 -15.52 8.65 10.73
CA ALA A 200 -16.94 8.59 10.41
C ALA A 200 -17.29 7.54 9.35
N MET A 201 -16.32 7.18 8.48
CA MET A 201 -16.50 6.22 7.40
C MET A 201 -16.16 4.77 7.75
N VAL A 202 -15.37 4.56 8.81
CA VAL A 202 -14.96 3.21 9.25
C VAL A 202 -16.01 2.55 10.15
N LYS A 203 -17.06 3.27 10.56
CA LYS A 203 -18.13 2.76 11.45
C LYS A 203 -18.86 1.49 10.99
N GLY A 204 -18.69 1.07 9.75
CA GLY A 204 -19.30 -0.13 9.19
C GLY A 204 -18.45 -1.42 9.30
N LEU A 205 -17.20 -1.34 9.74
CA LEU A 205 -16.24 -2.45 9.66
C LEU A 205 -16.37 -3.50 10.76
N PHE A 206 -16.97 -3.15 11.90
CA PHE A 206 -16.96 -3.99 13.12
C PHE A 206 -18.36 -4.17 13.74
N LYS A 207 -19.39 -4.30 12.91
CA LYS A 207 -20.70 -4.82 13.33
C LYS A 207 -20.98 -6.16 12.70
#